data_b894cd0f38893ef26a0169bf67d06402
#
_entry.id   b894cd0f38893ef26a0169bf67d06402
#
_cell.length_a   1.000
_cell.length_b   1.000
_cell.length_c   1.000
_cell.angle_alpha   90.00
_cell.angle_beta   90.00
_cell.angle_gamma   90.00
#
_symmetry.space_group_name_H-M   'P 1'
#
loop_
_entity.id
_entity.type
_entity.pdbx_description
1 polymer ?
#
loop_
_entity_poly.entity_id
_entity_poly.type
_entity_poly.pdbx_seq_one_letter_code
_entity_poly.pdbx_strand_id
1 'polypeptide(L)'
;MKRLTIKTDRGDFSVCFWKGPANAPILHWAHANGFNGQTYNRLLRKLTRDFNVYAWDAPGYGMTEKGAFYNKVNPVLGNSYDLEALIIELNKKHKRKILLGGHSIGGSLSLMVSKYIEEKISGSVSYTHLRAHETSL
;
A
#
# COMPACT_ATOMS: atom_id res chain seq x y z
N MET A 1 10.13 -11.95 6.00
CA MET A 1 8.90 -11.41 5.42
C MET A 1 7.75 -12.35 5.76
N LYS A 2 6.63 -11.79 6.13
CA LYS A 2 5.42 -12.54 6.46
C LYS A 2 4.29 -12.10 5.51
N ARG A 3 3.51 -13.04 5.02
CA ARG A 3 2.36 -12.73 4.17
C ARG A 3 1.09 -12.73 5.02
N LEU A 4 0.30 -11.67 4.89
CA LEU A 4 -0.94 -11.47 5.62
C LEU A 4 -2.09 -11.30 4.63
N THR A 5 -3.30 -11.60 5.07
CA THR A 5 -4.52 -11.23 4.36
C THR A 5 -5.23 -10.14 5.15
N ILE A 6 -5.49 -9.01 4.52
CA ILE A 6 -6.20 -7.91 5.14
C ILE A 6 -7.58 -7.79 4.50
N LYS A 7 -8.60 -7.93 5.32
CA LYS A 7 -10.00 -7.84 4.89
C LYS A 7 -10.42 -6.37 4.84
N THR A 8 -11.02 -5.98 3.74
CA THR A 8 -11.54 -4.63 3.54
C THR A 8 -12.94 -4.67 2.96
N ASP A 9 -13.61 -3.52 2.92
CA ASP A 9 -14.93 -3.38 2.28
C ASP A 9 -14.90 -3.64 0.77
N ARG A 10 -13.73 -3.63 0.17
CA ARG A 10 -13.56 -3.85 -1.27
C ARG A 10 -12.98 -5.21 -1.62
N GLY A 11 -12.72 -6.03 -0.64
CA GLY A 11 -12.18 -7.37 -0.81
C GLY A 11 -11.03 -7.66 0.13
N ASP A 12 -10.50 -8.86 -0.01
CA ASP A 12 -9.39 -9.35 0.80
C ASP A 12 -8.10 -9.21 -0.01
N PHE A 13 -7.12 -8.50 0.56
CA PHE A 13 -5.87 -8.26 -0.12
C PHE A 13 -4.74 -9.00 0.56
N SER A 14 -3.91 -9.66 -0.26
CA SER A 14 -2.66 -10.26 0.20
C SER A 14 -1.63 -9.16 0.35
N VAL A 15 -0.96 -9.15 1.49
CA VAL A 15 0.00 -8.08 1.83
C VAL A 15 1.25 -8.72 2.41
N CYS A 16 2.40 -8.30 1.91
CA CYS A 16 3.67 -8.66 2.50
C CYS A 16 3.98 -7.72 3.66
N PHE A 17 4.52 -8.27 4.74
CA PHE A 17 4.91 -7.50 5.91
C PHE A 17 6.35 -7.81 6.31
N TRP A 18 7.14 -6.77 6.48
CA TRP A 18 8.51 -6.83 7.01
C TRP A 18 8.54 -6.06 8.31
N LYS A 19 8.78 -6.78 9.40
CA LYS A 19 8.77 -6.21 10.74
C LYS A 19 10.01 -5.36 10.98
N GLY A 20 9.80 -4.15 11.46
CA GLY A 20 10.84 -3.25 11.99
C GLY A 20 10.75 -3.13 13.51
N PRO A 21 11.37 -2.08 14.09
CA PRO A 21 11.25 -1.81 15.52
C PRO A 21 9.80 -1.63 15.98
N ALA A 22 9.49 -2.02 17.21
CA ALA A 22 8.12 -2.08 17.72
C ALA A 22 7.33 -0.78 17.57
N ASN A 23 7.97 0.36 17.76
CA ASN A 23 7.33 1.68 17.68
C ASN A 23 7.72 2.46 16.43
N ALA A 24 8.33 1.80 15.45
CA ALA A 24 8.71 2.44 14.20
C ALA A 24 7.47 2.89 13.40
N PRO A 25 7.60 3.96 12.60
CA PRO A 25 6.54 4.36 11.69
C PRO A 25 6.13 3.23 10.75
N ILE A 26 4.88 3.29 10.30
CA ILE A 26 4.34 2.34 9.34
C ILE A 26 4.51 2.91 7.94
N LEU A 27 5.08 2.13 7.05
CA LEU A 27 5.20 2.46 5.63
C LEU A 27 4.40 1.43 4.82
N HIS A 28 3.57 1.90 3.91
CA HIS A 28 2.99 1.05 2.88
C HIS A 28 3.61 1.38 1.51
N TRP A 29 4.07 0.35 0.82
CA TRP A 29 4.66 0.46 -0.51
C TRP A 29 3.74 -0.14 -1.56
N ALA A 30 3.41 0.65 -2.60
CA ALA A 30 2.58 0.21 -3.71
C ALA A 30 3.45 -0.10 -4.94
N HIS A 31 3.28 -1.30 -5.49
CA HIS A 31 4.09 -1.79 -6.61
C HIS A 31 3.70 -1.16 -7.95
N ALA A 32 4.63 -1.25 -8.91
CA ALA A 32 4.40 -0.86 -10.29
C ALA A 32 3.55 -1.91 -11.02
N ASN A 33 2.99 -1.52 -12.16
CA ASN A 33 2.23 -2.41 -13.03
C ASN A 33 3.07 -3.62 -13.42
N GLY A 34 2.47 -4.80 -13.35
CA GLY A 34 3.15 -6.06 -13.68
C GLY A 34 4.01 -6.65 -12.56
N PHE A 35 4.14 -5.94 -11.43
CA PHE A 35 4.87 -6.43 -10.26
C PHE A 35 3.90 -6.84 -9.15
N ASN A 36 4.43 -7.08 -7.98
CA ASN A 36 3.67 -7.37 -6.75
C ASN A 36 4.49 -6.93 -5.54
N GLY A 37 3.95 -7.07 -4.34
CA GLY A 37 4.64 -6.62 -3.14
C GLY A 37 5.99 -7.31 -2.92
N GLN A 38 6.06 -8.61 -3.17
CA GLN A 38 7.27 -9.40 -2.93
C GLN A 38 8.43 -9.03 -3.88
N THR A 39 8.12 -8.47 -5.03
CA THR A 39 9.13 -8.01 -5.99
C THR A 39 10.13 -7.05 -5.36
N TYR A 40 9.69 -6.28 -4.38
CA TYR A 40 10.49 -5.25 -3.72
C TYR A 40 11.21 -5.74 -2.46
N ASN A 41 11.28 -7.05 -2.24
CA ASN A 41 11.82 -7.61 -1.00
C ASN A 41 13.22 -7.06 -0.67
N ARG A 42 14.11 -6.96 -1.65
CA ARG A 42 15.48 -6.48 -1.40
C ARG A 42 15.51 -5.03 -0.94
N LEU A 43 14.67 -4.19 -1.52
CA LEU A 43 14.55 -2.78 -1.14
C LEU A 43 13.88 -2.64 0.23
N LEU A 44 12.70 -3.24 0.38
CA LEU A 44 11.86 -3.01 1.54
C LEU A 44 12.44 -3.63 2.80
N ARG A 45 13.15 -4.75 2.68
CA ARG A 45 13.85 -5.36 3.81
C ARG A 45 14.88 -4.42 4.42
N LYS A 46 15.53 -3.59 3.61
CA LYS A 46 16.50 -2.61 4.11
C LYS A 46 15.85 -1.47 4.89
N LEU A 47 14.60 -1.18 4.62
CA LEU A 47 13.86 -0.12 5.30
C LEU A 47 13.36 -0.54 6.69
N THR A 48 13.46 -1.82 7.03
CA THR A 48 13.02 -2.32 8.34
C THR A 48 13.90 -1.87 9.51
N ARG A 49 15.02 -1.27 9.22
CA ARG A 49 15.82 -0.60 10.25
C ARG A 49 15.00 0.53 10.91
N ASP A 50 14.20 1.23 10.13
CA ASP A 50 13.50 2.44 10.56
C ASP A 50 11.97 2.36 10.46
N PHE A 51 11.43 1.34 9.79
CA PHE A 51 10.00 1.22 9.52
C PHE A 51 9.48 -0.19 9.73
N ASN A 52 8.20 -0.28 10.06
CA ASN A 52 7.41 -1.48 9.80
C ASN A 52 6.79 -1.33 8.42
N VAL A 53 7.07 -2.27 7.51
CA VAL A 53 6.78 -2.10 6.09
C VAL A 53 5.73 -3.07 5.62
N TYR A 54 4.70 -2.55 4.97
CA TYR A 54 3.69 -3.31 4.24
C TYR A 54 3.83 -3.07 2.74
N ALA A 55 3.58 -4.09 1.95
CA ALA A 55 3.45 -3.95 0.50
C ALA A 55 2.36 -4.88 0.01
N TRP A 56 1.31 -4.31 -0.54
CA TRP A 56 0.19 -5.09 -1.02
C TRP A 56 0.46 -5.76 -2.37
N ASP A 57 -0.33 -6.76 -2.69
CA ASP A 57 -0.55 -7.20 -4.04
C ASP A 57 -1.87 -6.60 -4.50
N ALA A 58 -1.83 -5.73 -5.49
CA ALA A 58 -3.05 -5.11 -6.01
C ALA A 58 -3.98 -6.18 -6.61
N PRO A 59 -5.30 -5.94 -6.66
CA PRO A 59 -6.24 -6.90 -7.24
C PRO A 59 -5.83 -7.36 -8.64
N GLY A 60 -5.72 -8.68 -8.82
CA GLY A 60 -5.28 -9.30 -10.06
C GLY A 60 -3.76 -9.47 -10.17
N TYR A 61 -3.01 -9.10 -9.13
CA TYR A 61 -1.55 -9.26 -9.07
C TYR A 61 -1.16 -10.14 -7.88
N GLY A 62 -0.02 -10.81 -8.02
CA GLY A 62 0.53 -11.63 -6.96
C GLY A 62 -0.51 -12.60 -6.40
N MET A 63 -0.74 -12.57 -5.11
CA MET A 63 -1.65 -13.46 -4.39
C MET A 63 -3.05 -12.85 -4.16
N THR A 64 -3.32 -11.67 -4.69
CA THR A 64 -4.64 -11.03 -4.58
C THR A 64 -5.45 -11.28 -5.83
N GLU A 65 -6.62 -11.86 -5.67
CA GLU A 65 -7.53 -12.08 -6.79
C GLU A 65 -8.22 -10.79 -7.22
N LYS A 66 -8.73 -10.77 -8.46
CA LYS A 66 -9.62 -9.72 -8.91
C LYS A 66 -10.93 -9.84 -8.16
N GLY A 67 -11.27 -8.84 -7.37
CA GLY A 67 -12.51 -8.84 -6.61
C GLY A 67 -13.70 -8.34 -7.41
N ALA A 68 -14.85 -8.30 -6.73
CA ALA A 68 -16.12 -7.83 -7.32
C ALA A 68 -16.06 -6.37 -7.81
N PHE A 69 -15.16 -5.58 -7.26
CA PHE A 69 -15.01 -4.17 -7.60
C PHE A 69 -13.92 -3.92 -8.66
N TYR A 70 -13.37 -4.98 -9.25
CA TYR A 70 -12.36 -4.82 -10.29
C TYR A 70 -12.93 -4.05 -11.49
N ASN A 71 -12.32 -2.90 -11.78
CA ASN A 71 -12.74 -2.03 -12.86
C ASN A 71 -11.93 -2.32 -14.12
N LYS A 72 -12.54 -2.98 -15.10
CA LYS A 72 -11.89 -3.31 -16.37
C LYS A 72 -11.65 -2.08 -17.26
N VAL A 73 -12.48 -1.05 -17.12
CA VAL A 73 -12.41 0.16 -17.94
C VAL A 73 -11.33 1.10 -17.42
N ASN A 74 -11.26 1.24 -16.11
CA ASN A 74 -10.25 2.09 -15.46
C ASN A 74 -9.66 1.37 -14.25
N PRO A 75 -8.70 0.45 -14.46
CA PRO A 75 -8.09 -0.28 -13.36
C PRO A 75 -7.35 0.62 -12.36
N VAL A 76 -6.76 1.70 -12.85
CA VAL A 76 -6.03 2.64 -11.98
C VAL A 76 -6.97 3.29 -10.97
N LEU A 77 -8.12 3.76 -11.42
CA LEU A 77 -9.11 4.36 -10.53
C LEU A 77 -9.64 3.32 -9.53
N GLY A 78 -9.96 2.13 -10.01
CA GLY A 78 -10.40 1.03 -9.15
C GLY A 78 -9.36 0.69 -8.09
N ASN A 79 -8.10 0.57 -8.50
CA ASN A 79 -7.00 0.28 -7.59
C ASN A 79 -6.77 1.40 -6.56
N SER A 80 -7.02 2.65 -6.92
CA SER A 80 -6.90 3.74 -5.96
C SER A 80 -7.92 3.60 -4.82
N TYR A 81 -9.15 3.21 -5.11
CA TYR A 81 -10.16 2.95 -4.10
C TYR A 81 -9.83 1.70 -3.28
N ASP A 82 -9.29 0.67 -3.92
CA ASP A 82 -8.85 -0.55 -3.23
C ASP A 82 -7.71 -0.24 -2.25
N LEU A 83 -6.73 0.52 -2.68
CA LEU A 83 -5.61 0.92 -1.82
C LEU A 83 -6.10 1.79 -0.66
N GLU A 84 -7.00 2.72 -0.91
CA GLU A 84 -7.62 3.52 0.14
C GLU A 84 -8.25 2.62 1.21
N ALA A 85 -9.03 1.63 0.80
CA ALA A 85 -9.67 0.69 1.72
C ALA A 85 -8.64 -0.05 2.57
N LEU A 86 -7.54 -0.47 1.98
CA LEU A 86 -6.44 -1.12 2.70
C LEU A 86 -5.80 -0.18 3.72
N ILE A 87 -5.50 1.05 3.33
CA ILE A 87 -4.85 2.01 4.24
C ILE A 87 -5.76 2.36 5.41
N ILE A 88 -7.06 2.46 5.18
CA ILE A 88 -8.04 2.65 6.26
C ILE A 88 -7.94 1.51 7.28
N GLU A 89 -7.87 0.26 6.82
CA GLU A 89 -7.76 -0.88 7.72
C GLU A 89 -6.42 -0.91 8.47
N LEU A 90 -5.32 -0.58 7.80
CA LEU A 90 -4.03 -0.45 8.47
C LEU A 90 -4.03 0.65 9.53
N ASN A 91 -4.68 1.76 9.25
CA ASN A 91 -4.83 2.85 10.21
C ASN A 91 -5.63 2.41 11.44
N LYS A 92 -6.73 1.70 11.23
CA LYS A 92 -7.54 1.16 12.34
C LYS A 92 -6.73 0.22 13.21
N LYS A 93 -5.90 -0.61 12.59
CA LYS A 93 -5.08 -1.60 13.29
C LYS A 93 -3.99 -0.95 14.14
N HIS A 94 -3.29 0.03 13.59
CA HIS A 94 -2.11 0.62 14.23
C HIS A 94 -2.40 1.89 14.99
N LYS A 95 -3.49 2.59 14.66
CA LYS A 95 -3.89 3.88 15.25
C LYS A 95 -2.76 4.90 15.20
N ARG A 96 -2.04 4.95 14.11
CA ARG A 96 -0.92 5.86 13.90
C ARG A 96 -0.76 6.21 12.42
N LYS A 97 0.10 7.17 12.17
CA LYS A 97 0.44 7.64 10.83
C LYS A 97 0.91 6.49 9.94
N ILE A 98 0.45 6.52 8.70
CA ILE A 98 0.94 5.62 7.68
C ILE A 98 1.60 6.45 6.59
N LEU A 99 2.87 6.16 6.35
CA LEU A 99 3.60 6.73 5.23
C LEU A 99 3.25 5.95 3.97
N LEU A 100 3.01 6.65 2.89
CA LEU A 100 2.67 6.03 1.61
C LEU A 100 3.82 6.24 0.63
N GLY A 101 4.22 5.17 -0.01
CA GLY A 101 5.23 5.21 -1.04
C GLY A 101 4.91 4.23 -2.16
N GLY A 102 5.63 4.32 -3.25
CA GLY A 102 5.40 3.41 -4.36
C GLY A 102 6.34 3.65 -5.53
N HIS A 103 6.28 2.71 -6.46
CA HIS A 103 7.06 2.74 -7.67
C HIS A 103 6.15 2.98 -8.87
N SER A 104 6.45 4.01 -9.68
CA SER A 104 5.72 4.31 -10.91
C SER A 104 4.22 4.51 -10.64
N ILE A 105 3.35 3.70 -11.23
CA ILE A 105 1.91 3.79 -11.01
C ILE A 105 1.55 3.63 -9.51
N GLY A 106 2.29 2.83 -8.77
CA GLY A 106 2.11 2.70 -7.33
C GLY A 106 2.33 4.02 -6.58
N GLY A 107 3.31 4.81 -7.00
CA GLY A 107 3.50 6.16 -6.47
C GLY A 107 2.33 7.07 -6.78
N SER A 108 1.79 6.99 -7.98
CA SER A 108 0.60 7.76 -8.38
C SER A 108 -0.63 7.35 -7.58
N LEU A 109 -0.83 6.04 -7.38
CA LEU A 109 -1.91 5.52 -6.54
C LEU A 109 -1.80 6.04 -5.11
N SER A 110 -0.60 6.03 -4.55
CA SER A 110 -0.34 6.54 -3.20
C SER A 110 -0.70 8.02 -3.08
N LEU A 111 -0.38 8.81 -4.10
CA LEU A 111 -0.74 10.22 -4.14
C LEU A 111 -2.26 10.43 -4.21
N MET A 112 -2.95 9.66 -5.02
CA MET A 112 -4.42 9.71 -5.12
C MET A 112 -5.06 9.35 -3.78
N VAL A 113 -4.61 8.28 -3.16
CA VAL A 113 -5.12 7.81 -1.87
C VAL A 113 -4.92 8.85 -0.78
N SER A 114 -3.80 9.55 -0.80
CA SER A 114 -3.53 10.59 0.20
C SER A 114 -4.60 11.67 0.22
N LYS A 115 -5.14 12.02 -0.95
CA LYS A 115 -6.26 12.97 -1.04
C LYS A 115 -7.56 12.42 -0.46
N TYR A 116 -7.87 11.16 -0.77
CA TYR A 116 -9.10 10.54 -0.29
C TYR A 116 -9.12 10.41 1.23
N ILE A 117 -7.99 10.08 1.82
CA ILE A 117 -7.86 9.87 3.25
C ILE A 117 -8.06 11.17 4.03
N GLU A 118 -7.53 12.29 3.53
CA GLU A 118 -7.74 13.59 4.17
C GLU A 118 -9.21 13.91 4.40
N GLU A 119 -10.06 13.53 3.46
CA GLU A 119 -11.49 13.80 3.53
C GLU A 119 -12.25 12.83 4.43
N LYS A 120 -11.74 11.60 4.58
CA LYS A 120 -12.50 10.51 5.21
C LYS A 120 -12.06 10.16 6.62
N ILE A 121 -10.84 10.45 6.97
CA ILE A 121 -10.28 10.10 8.28
C ILE A 121 -9.91 11.38 9.00
N SER A 122 -10.74 11.75 9.99
CA SER A 122 -10.42 12.85 10.87
C SER A 122 -9.49 12.37 11.98
N GLY A 123 -8.42 13.10 12.23
CA GLY A 123 -7.60 12.94 13.43
C GLY A 123 -6.26 12.26 13.18
N SER A 124 -6.09 10.99 13.47
CA SER A 124 -4.78 10.38 13.68
C SER A 124 -4.04 9.90 12.42
N VAL A 125 -4.59 10.06 11.23
CA VAL A 125 -3.88 9.70 10.02
C VAL A 125 -3.15 10.92 9.48
N SER A 126 -1.85 10.85 9.43
CA SER A 126 -1.07 11.69 8.55
C SER A 126 -0.27 10.79 7.62
N TYR A 127 0.02 11.31 6.48
CA TYR A 127 0.74 10.57 5.47
C TYR A 127 1.81 11.46 4.85
N THR A 128 2.82 10.80 4.30
CA THR A 128 3.83 11.45 3.46
C THR A 128 3.92 10.64 2.19
N HIS A 129 3.86 11.30 1.07
CA HIS A 129 4.02 10.66 -0.22
C HIS A 129 5.49 10.48 -0.54
N LEU A 130 5.90 9.23 -0.77
CA LEU A 130 7.22 8.89 -1.25
C LEU A 130 7.07 8.19 -2.59
N ARG A 131 7.73 8.68 -3.59
CA ARG A 131 7.72 8.09 -4.93
C ARG A 131 9.13 7.64 -5.28
N ALA A 132 9.27 6.38 -5.66
CA ALA A 132 10.53 5.91 -6.19
C ALA A 132 10.81 6.64 -7.50
N HIS A 133 12.03 7.13 -7.63
CA HIS A 133 12.43 7.80 -8.85
C HIS A 133 12.50 6.78 -9.98
N GLU A 134 11.75 7.03 -11.04
CA GLU A 134 11.95 6.28 -12.27
C GLU A 134 13.27 6.71 -12.83
N THR A 135 14.27 5.92 -12.58
CA THR A 135 15.52 6.17 -13.24
C THR A 135 15.37 5.75 -14.67
N SER A 136 15.34 6.70 -15.48
CA SER A 136 15.55 6.57 -16.90
C SER A 136 17.02 6.31 -17.24
N LEU A 137 17.68 5.62 -16.44
CA LEU A 137 19.12 5.40 -16.69
C LEU A 137 19.38 4.18 -17.53
#